data_ea35ba662d648f21f0b9044baa0e5f4f
#
_entry.id   ea35ba662d648f21f0b9044baa0e5f4f
#
_cell.length_a   1.000
_cell.length_b   1.000
_cell.length_c   1.000
_cell.angle_alpha   90.00
_cell.angle_beta   90.00
_cell.angle_gamma   90.00
#
_symmetry.space_group_name_H-M   'P 1'
#
loop_
_entity.id
_entity.type
_entity.pdbx_description
1 polymer ?
#
loop_
_entity_poly.entity_id
_entity_poly.type
_entity_poly.pdbx_seq_one_letter_code
_entity_poly.pdbx_strand_id
1 'polypeptide(L)'
;DEVKDPARCARLAEQFGISALLDRRFKYLSTGETRKNLLCQALLTDPQLLILDEPFDGLDVNSRQQLAALLADLHRAGITLVLVLNRFDEIPEFVQFAGVLADCTISETGEKSSLLQQALVAQLAHSEKLDGITLPEPDVPPARHALADSAPRIVLNDGVLSYNDRPVINHLSWTVNPGEHWQIVGPNGAGKSTLLSLITGDHPQGYSNDLTLFGRRRGSGETIWDIKKHIGY
;
A
#
# COMPACT_ATOMS: atom_id res chain seq x y z
N ASP A 1 -23.70 -18.37 6.61
CA ASP A 1 -23.46 -19.45 7.58
C ASP A 1 -23.86 -18.93 8.96
N GLU A 2 -24.69 -19.67 9.68
CA GLU A 2 -25.12 -19.30 11.04
C GLU A 2 -23.92 -19.30 11.98
N VAL A 3 -23.72 -18.19 12.69
CA VAL A 3 -22.66 -18.07 13.71
C VAL A 3 -23.02 -18.99 14.87
N LYS A 4 -22.23 -20.06 15.05
CA LYS A 4 -22.47 -21.08 16.09
C LYS A 4 -22.34 -20.53 17.53
N ASP A 5 -21.60 -19.43 17.73
CA ASP A 5 -21.43 -18.74 19.02
C ASP A 5 -21.50 -17.22 18.82
N PRO A 6 -22.71 -16.63 18.87
CA PRO A 6 -22.88 -15.18 18.71
C PRO A 6 -22.16 -14.36 19.78
N ALA A 7 -22.06 -14.87 21.02
CA ALA A 7 -21.40 -14.17 22.11
C ALA A 7 -19.87 -14.09 21.91
N ARG A 8 -19.27 -15.15 21.40
CA ARG A 8 -17.85 -15.16 21.00
C ARG A 8 -17.58 -14.25 19.82
N CYS A 9 -18.47 -14.27 18.82
CA CYS A 9 -18.38 -13.38 17.66
C CYS A 9 -18.39 -11.92 18.10
N ALA A 10 -19.31 -11.52 18.98
CA ALA A 10 -19.40 -10.16 19.50
C ALA A 10 -18.13 -9.75 20.26
N ARG A 11 -17.59 -10.61 21.12
CA ARG A 11 -16.34 -10.34 21.85
C ARG A 11 -15.14 -10.17 20.90
N LEU A 12 -14.99 -11.03 19.91
CA LEU A 12 -13.93 -10.91 18.92
C LEU A 12 -14.11 -9.64 18.09
N ALA A 13 -15.31 -9.31 17.64
CA ALA A 13 -15.59 -8.10 16.90
C ALA A 13 -15.25 -6.84 17.68
N GLU A 14 -15.51 -6.82 18.98
CA GLU A 14 -15.14 -5.72 19.89
C GLU A 14 -13.62 -5.63 20.03
N GLN A 15 -12.94 -6.74 20.32
CA GLN A 15 -11.49 -6.82 20.48
C GLN A 15 -10.75 -6.35 19.21
N PHE A 16 -11.28 -6.66 18.04
CA PHE A 16 -10.72 -6.29 16.74
C PHE A 16 -11.17 -4.91 16.25
N GLY A 17 -12.09 -4.25 16.99
CA GLY A 17 -12.62 -2.94 16.64
C GLY A 17 -13.45 -2.95 15.36
N ILE A 18 -14.14 -4.06 15.06
CA ILE A 18 -14.98 -4.23 13.86
C ILE A 18 -16.47 -4.38 14.18
N SER A 19 -16.89 -4.17 15.43
CA SER A 19 -18.31 -4.31 15.82
C SER A 19 -19.26 -3.47 14.96
N ALA A 20 -18.87 -2.25 14.59
CA ALA A 20 -19.65 -1.37 13.72
C ALA A 20 -19.72 -1.83 12.26
N LEU A 21 -18.97 -2.87 11.90
CA LEU A 21 -18.88 -3.40 10.53
C LEU A 21 -19.71 -4.66 10.33
N LEU A 22 -20.24 -5.27 11.40
CA LEU A 22 -20.95 -6.55 11.33
C LEU A 22 -22.16 -6.52 10.40
N ASP A 23 -22.85 -5.37 10.31
CA ASP A 23 -23.99 -5.17 9.40
C ASP A 23 -23.59 -4.68 8.00
N ARG A 24 -22.29 -4.45 7.77
CA ARG A 24 -21.81 -3.93 6.49
C ARG A 24 -21.51 -5.09 5.54
N ARG A 25 -21.95 -4.96 4.29
CA ARG A 25 -21.62 -5.98 3.26
C ARG A 25 -20.11 -6.04 3.03
N PHE A 26 -19.55 -7.25 2.96
CA PHE A 26 -18.12 -7.55 2.81
C PHE A 26 -17.44 -6.73 1.68
N LYS A 27 -18.11 -6.57 0.54
CA LYS A 27 -17.59 -5.80 -0.61
C LYS A 27 -17.36 -4.30 -0.37
N TYR A 28 -17.84 -3.77 0.75
CA TYR A 28 -17.67 -2.36 1.12
C TYR A 28 -16.66 -2.17 2.26
N LEU A 29 -15.98 -3.22 2.67
CA LEU A 29 -14.92 -3.17 3.66
C LEU A 29 -13.61 -2.71 3.00
N SER A 30 -12.83 -1.92 3.72
CA SER A 30 -11.43 -1.63 3.36
C SER A 30 -10.58 -2.90 3.47
N THR A 31 -9.38 -2.89 2.88
CA THR A 31 -8.44 -4.02 2.97
C THR A 31 -8.16 -4.40 4.41
N GLY A 32 -7.91 -3.42 5.30
CA GLY A 32 -7.66 -3.65 6.72
C GLY A 32 -8.87 -4.24 7.46
N GLU A 33 -10.08 -3.70 7.21
CA GLU A 33 -11.33 -4.22 7.78
C GLU A 33 -11.61 -5.65 7.30
N THR A 34 -11.36 -5.93 6.03
CA THR A 34 -11.50 -7.27 5.45
C THR A 34 -10.56 -8.27 6.14
N ARG A 35 -9.28 -7.92 6.33
CA ARG A 35 -8.31 -8.79 7.00
C ARG A 35 -8.69 -9.04 8.46
N LYS A 36 -9.09 -8.01 9.20
CA LYS A 36 -9.59 -8.17 10.58
C LYS A 36 -10.81 -9.09 10.64
N ASN A 37 -11.74 -8.96 9.70
CA ASN A 37 -12.94 -9.80 9.65
C ASN A 37 -12.58 -11.27 9.35
N LEU A 38 -11.70 -11.55 8.39
CA LEU A 38 -11.23 -12.90 8.08
C LEU A 38 -10.50 -13.53 9.27
N LEU A 39 -9.70 -12.74 9.99
CA LEU A 39 -9.01 -13.21 11.18
C LEU A 39 -10.00 -13.53 12.31
N CYS A 40 -11.00 -12.69 12.54
CA CYS A 40 -12.10 -12.99 13.47
C CYS A 40 -12.81 -14.29 13.10
N GLN A 41 -13.10 -14.49 11.82
CA GLN A 41 -13.74 -15.73 11.34
C GLN A 41 -12.87 -16.96 11.62
N ALA A 42 -11.57 -16.89 11.37
CA ALA A 42 -10.64 -17.98 11.67
C ALA A 42 -10.60 -18.29 13.18
N LEU A 43 -10.60 -17.25 14.03
CA LEU A 43 -10.55 -17.41 15.49
C LEU A 43 -11.84 -17.97 16.11
N LEU A 44 -12.97 -17.89 15.40
CA LEU A 44 -14.22 -18.51 15.86
C LEU A 44 -14.12 -20.03 15.96
N THR A 45 -13.19 -20.67 15.22
CA THR A 45 -12.96 -22.12 15.27
C THR A 45 -12.06 -22.57 16.41
N ASP A 46 -11.55 -21.66 17.22
CA ASP A 46 -10.60 -21.92 18.32
C ASP A 46 -9.33 -22.64 17.87
N PRO A 47 -8.59 -22.08 16.90
CA PRO A 47 -7.46 -22.76 16.32
C PRO A 47 -6.27 -22.80 17.29
N GLN A 48 -5.56 -23.92 17.32
CA GLN A 48 -4.27 -24.05 18.01
C GLN A 48 -3.11 -23.53 17.16
N LEU A 49 -3.30 -23.52 15.83
CA LEU A 49 -2.37 -23.04 14.84
C LEU A 49 -3.09 -22.09 13.88
N LEU A 50 -2.55 -20.90 13.68
CA LEU A 50 -3.04 -19.93 12.72
C LEU A 50 -1.94 -19.64 11.70
N ILE A 51 -2.23 -19.88 10.43
CA ILE A 51 -1.33 -19.63 9.31
C ILE A 51 -1.83 -18.41 8.54
N LEU A 52 -0.99 -17.41 8.37
CA LEU A 52 -1.31 -16.16 7.69
C LEU A 52 -0.33 -15.93 6.55
N ASP A 53 -0.86 -15.81 5.34
CA ASP A 53 -0.11 -15.53 4.13
C ASP A 53 -0.24 -14.05 3.79
N GLU A 54 0.90 -13.35 3.73
CA GLU A 54 1.02 -11.90 3.47
C GLU A 54 0.00 -11.05 4.26
N PRO A 55 -0.08 -11.21 5.60
CA PRO A 55 -1.13 -10.54 6.37
C PRO A 55 -1.01 -9.00 6.35
N PHE A 56 0.16 -8.45 6.06
CA PHE A 56 0.42 -7.01 6.06
C PHE A 56 0.31 -6.36 4.68
N ASP A 57 0.16 -7.15 3.62
CA ASP A 57 0.11 -6.63 2.26
C ASP A 57 -1.10 -5.70 2.04
N GLY A 58 -0.89 -4.59 1.35
CA GLY A 58 -1.93 -3.59 1.07
C GLY A 58 -2.43 -2.82 2.30
N LEU A 59 -1.84 -2.99 3.48
CA LEU A 59 -2.17 -2.22 4.67
C LEU A 59 -1.35 -0.92 4.75
N ASP A 60 -1.99 0.16 5.19
CA ASP A 60 -1.28 1.37 5.60
C ASP A 60 -0.54 1.16 6.93
N VAL A 61 0.33 2.10 7.29
CA VAL A 61 1.19 2.02 8.47
C VAL A 61 0.39 1.77 9.76
N ASN A 62 -0.72 2.50 9.95
CA ASN A 62 -1.54 2.37 11.16
C ASN A 62 -2.24 1.01 11.22
N SER A 63 -2.84 0.57 10.11
CA SER A 63 -3.51 -0.75 10.00
C SER A 63 -2.51 -1.88 10.22
N ARG A 64 -1.27 -1.75 9.72
CA ARG A 64 -0.19 -2.72 9.92
C ARG A 64 0.20 -2.81 11.38
N GLN A 65 0.40 -1.69 12.06
CA GLN A 65 0.72 -1.66 13.50
C GLN A 65 -0.39 -2.29 14.35
N GLN A 66 -1.65 -1.96 14.06
CA GLN A 66 -2.78 -2.55 14.74
C GLN A 66 -2.86 -4.07 14.56
N LEU A 67 -2.63 -4.57 13.34
CA LEU A 67 -2.61 -6.01 13.07
C LEU A 67 -1.44 -6.69 13.77
N ALA A 68 -0.24 -6.11 13.75
CA ALA A 68 0.92 -6.65 14.46
C ALA A 68 0.70 -6.76 15.97
N ALA A 69 0.11 -5.71 16.59
CA ALA A 69 -0.26 -5.73 18.00
C ALA A 69 -1.27 -6.84 18.31
N LEU A 70 -2.28 -7.00 17.46
CA LEU A 70 -3.29 -8.04 17.60
C LEU A 70 -2.69 -9.44 17.49
N LEU A 71 -1.78 -9.68 16.54
CA LEU A 71 -1.08 -10.97 16.42
C LEU A 71 -0.19 -11.23 17.63
N ALA A 72 0.42 -10.21 18.22
CA ALA A 72 1.17 -10.35 19.48
C ALA A 72 0.26 -10.74 20.65
N ASP A 73 -0.98 -10.21 20.70
CA ASP A 73 -1.97 -10.61 21.71
C ASP A 73 -2.38 -12.09 21.54
N LEU A 74 -2.59 -12.55 20.32
CA LEU A 74 -2.91 -13.93 20.01
C LEU A 74 -1.76 -14.88 20.41
N HIS A 75 -0.51 -14.49 20.12
CA HIS A 75 0.67 -15.22 20.57
C HIS A 75 0.71 -15.32 22.10
N ARG A 76 0.48 -14.21 22.82
CA ARG A 76 0.41 -14.20 24.30
C ARG A 76 -0.72 -15.06 24.86
N ALA A 77 -1.81 -15.18 24.12
CA ALA A 77 -2.91 -16.09 24.45
C ALA A 77 -2.61 -17.58 24.18
N GLY A 78 -1.41 -17.90 23.65
CA GLY A 78 -0.95 -19.28 23.44
C GLY A 78 -1.27 -19.86 22.06
N ILE A 79 -1.75 -19.07 21.11
CA ILE A 79 -1.98 -19.52 19.73
C ILE A 79 -0.63 -19.59 19.01
N THR A 80 -0.33 -20.73 18.38
CA THR A 80 0.83 -20.87 17.52
C THR A 80 0.59 -20.13 16.21
N LEU A 81 1.53 -19.27 15.80
CA LEU A 81 1.43 -18.46 14.59
C LEU A 81 2.50 -18.86 13.57
N VAL A 82 2.10 -19.02 12.33
CA VAL A 82 2.99 -19.13 11.16
C VAL A 82 2.66 -17.99 10.21
N LEU A 83 3.63 -17.14 9.95
CA LEU A 83 3.50 -16.00 9.04
C LEU A 83 4.35 -16.27 7.79
N VAL A 84 3.75 -16.17 6.63
CA VAL A 84 4.45 -16.15 5.34
C VAL A 84 4.57 -14.68 4.93
N LEU A 85 5.81 -14.20 4.71
CA LEU A 85 6.10 -12.79 4.46
C LEU A 85 7.14 -12.68 3.34
N ASN A 86 6.98 -11.71 2.47
CA ASN A 86 7.95 -11.40 1.42
C ASN A 86 9.08 -10.47 1.87
N ARG A 87 8.92 -9.82 3.02
CA ARG A 87 9.84 -8.78 3.47
C ARG A 87 10.31 -9.03 4.90
N PHE A 88 11.60 -8.92 5.11
CA PHE A 88 12.21 -9.11 6.43
C PHE A 88 11.85 -8.01 7.44
N ASP A 89 11.62 -6.79 6.97
CA ASP A 89 11.23 -5.65 7.81
C ASP A 89 9.78 -5.73 8.31
N GLU A 90 9.00 -6.68 7.81
CA GLU A 90 7.63 -6.93 8.23
C GLU A 90 7.51 -7.98 9.35
N ILE A 91 8.61 -8.67 9.68
CA ILE A 91 8.58 -9.73 10.70
C ILE A 91 8.33 -9.11 12.08
N PRO A 92 7.20 -9.42 12.75
CA PRO A 92 6.89 -8.88 14.07
C PRO A 92 7.95 -9.25 15.13
N GLU A 93 8.07 -8.41 16.17
CA GLU A 93 9.06 -8.62 17.23
C GLU A 93 8.87 -9.93 17.98
N PHE A 94 7.65 -10.36 18.21
CA PHE A 94 7.33 -11.59 18.93
C PHE A 94 7.71 -12.89 18.19
N VAL A 95 8.00 -12.82 16.88
CA VAL A 95 8.44 -13.98 16.09
C VAL A 95 9.86 -14.34 16.51
N GLN A 96 10.06 -15.59 16.93
CA GLN A 96 11.34 -16.10 17.45
C GLN A 96 12.14 -16.84 16.38
N PHE A 97 11.48 -17.61 15.53
CA PHE A 97 12.11 -18.43 14.51
C PHE A 97 11.68 -18.00 13.12
N ALA A 98 12.57 -18.12 12.15
CA ALA A 98 12.29 -17.85 10.76
C ALA A 98 12.89 -18.93 9.85
N GLY A 99 12.37 -19.04 8.64
CA GLY A 99 12.91 -19.88 7.58
C GLY A 99 12.89 -19.12 6.26
N VAL A 100 13.91 -19.29 5.46
CA VAL A 100 14.01 -18.70 4.12
C VAL A 100 13.65 -19.75 3.08
N LEU A 101 12.64 -19.45 2.26
CA LEU A 101 12.24 -20.30 1.14
C LEU A 101 12.95 -19.79 -0.12
N ALA A 102 13.82 -20.60 -0.71
CA ALA A 102 14.51 -20.33 -1.97
C ALA A 102 14.59 -21.61 -2.78
N ASP A 103 14.54 -21.48 -4.09
CA ASP A 103 14.65 -22.62 -5.03
C ASP A 103 13.71 -23.79 -4.70
N CYS A 104 12.47 -23.50 -4.35
CA CYS A 104 11.43 -24.45 -3.95
C CYS A 104 11.77 -25.30 -2.71
N THR A 105 12.70 -24.85 -1.87
CA THR A 105 13.11 -25.52 -0.63
C THR A 105 13.30 -24.51 0.49
N ILE A 106 13.19 -24.96 1.73
CA ILE A 106 13.58 -24.17 2.88
C ILE A 106 15.10 -24.25 2.98
N SER A 107 15.79 -23.20 2.51
CA SER A 107 17.25 -23.17 2.44
C SER A 107 17.92 -22.96 3.80
N GLU A 108 17.29 -22.18 4.66
CA GLU A 108 17.81 -21.83 5.97
C GLU A 108 16.67 -21.77 6.99
N THR A 109 16.94 -22.22 8.21
CA THR A 109 16.04 -22.09 9.36
C THR A 109 16.84 -21.79 10.62
N GLY A 110 16.26 -21.00 11.51
CA GLY A 110 16.92 -20.69 12.78
C GLY A 110 16.24 -19.58 13.56
N GLU A 111 16.92 -19.09 14.57
CA GLU A 111 16.49 -17.89 15.29
C GLU A 111 16.42 -16.67 14.36
N LYS A 112 15.33 -15.90 14.47
CA LYS A 112 15.09 -14.72 13.66
C LYS A 112 16.29 -13.75 13.62
N SER A 113 16.88 -13.46 14.76
CA SER A 113 18.01 -12.54 14.90
C SER A 113 19.20 -12.94 14.04
N SER A 114 19.54 -14.23 14.04
CA SER A 114 20.67 -14.78 13.26
C SER A 114 20.39 -14.72 11.76
N LEU A 115 19.18 -15.15 11.34
CA LEU A 115 18.77 -15.12 9.94
C LEU A 115 18.69 -13.71 9.37
N LEU A 116 18.17 -12.75 10.14
CA LEU A 116 18.11 -11.34 9.69
C LEU A 116 19.49 -10.74 9.49
N GLN A 117 20.46 -11.06 10.34
CA GLN A 117 21.84 -10.61 10.15
C GLN A 117 22.45 -11.18 8.87
N GLN A 118 22.27 -12.48 8.62
CA GLN A 118 22.77 -13.13 7.40
C GLN A 118 22.11 -12.56 6.14
N ALA A 119 20.78 -12.38 6.16
CA ALA A 119 20.02 -11.79 5.05
C ALA A 119 20.47 -10.36 4.76
N LEU A 120 20.72 -9.53 5.79
CA LEU A 120 21.22 -8.17 5.62
C LEU A 120 22.59 -8.15 4.97
N VAL A 121 23.51 -9.01 5.42
CA VAL A 121 24.86 -9.13 4.82
C VAL A 121 24.75 -9.57 3.35
N ALA A 122 23.90 -10.54 3.04
CA ALA A 122 23.70 -11.00 1.67
C ALA A 122 23.11 -9.89 0.77
N GLN A 123 22.16 -9.10 1.30
CA GLN A 123 21.57 -7.98 0.58
C GLN A 123 22.56 -6.86 0.30
N LEU A 124 23.43 -6.52 1.26
CA LEU A 124 24.51 -5.54 1.07
C LEU A 124 25.50 -6.01 0.00
N ALA A 125 25.93 -7.27 0.05
CA ALA A 125 26.82 -7.85 -0.95
C ALA A 125 26.17 -7.91 -2.36
N HIS A 126 24.85 -8.04 -2.44
CA HIS A 126 24.13 -7.98 -3.71
C HIS A 126 24.04 -6.55 -4.25
N SER A 127 23.83 -5.56 -3.38
CA SER A 127 23.80 -4.14 -3.76
C SER A 127 25.15 -3.69 -4.36
N GLU A 128 26.27 -4.12 -3.79
CA GLU A 128 27.59 -3.81 -4.34
C GLU A 128 27.79 -4.35 -5.76
N LYS A 129 27.16 -5.48 -6.11
CA LYS A 129 27.20 -6.03 -7.48
C LYS A 129 26.34 -5.22 -8.46
N LEU A 130 25.31 -4.53 -7.99
CA LEU A 130 24.44 -3.70 -8.82
C LEU A 130 25.08 -2.38 -9.22
N ASP A 131 26.01 -1.87 -8.41
CA ASP A 131 26.73 -0.61 -8.70
C ASP A 131 27.58 -0.67 -9.99
N GLY A 132 27.86 -1.87 -10.50
CA GLY A 132 28.57 -2.08 -11.75
C GLY A 132 27.67 -2.26 -12.99
N ILE A 133 26.35 -2.21 -12.86
CA ILE A 133 25.43 -2.40 -13.98
C ILE A 133 25.31 -1.10 -14.76
N THR A 134 25.84 -1.09 -15.98
CA THR A 134 25.60 -0.01 -16.94
C THR A 134 24.26 -0.28 -17.62
N LEU A 135 23.31 0.64 -17.47
CA LEU A 135 22.04 0.56 -18.21
C LEU A 135 22.33 0.70 -19.71
N PRO A 136 21.68 -0.11 -20.57
CA PRO A 136 21.81 0.03 -22.01
C PRO A 136 21.33 1.45 -22.43
N GLU A 137 22.03 2.04 -23.40
CA GLU A 137 21.55 3.29 -23.99
C GLU A 137 20.19 3.03 -24.66
N PRO A 138 19.24 3.98 -24.54
CA PRO A 138 17.95 3.84 -25.19
C PRO A 138 18.14 3.81 -26.70
N ASP A 139 17.52 2.85 -27.39
CA ASP A 139 17.57 2.68 -28.84
C ASP A 139 17.11 3.93 -29.63
N VAL A 140 16.29 4.74 -29.01
CA VAL A 140 15.85 6.05 -29.53
C VAL A 140 16.11 7.10 -28.48
N PRO A 141 16.83 8.20 -28.81
CA PRO A 141 17.01 9.31 -27.89
C PRO A 141 15.62 9.75 -27.40
N PRO A 142 15.38 9.90 -26.11
CA PRO A 142 14.08 10.33 -25.60
C PRO A 142 13.73 11.63 -26.31
N ALA A 143 12.61 11.61 -27.05
CA ALA A 143 12.09 12.83 -27.65
C ALA A 143 11.88 13.84 -26.52
N ARG A 144 12.80 14.75 -26.34
CA ARG A 144 12.67 15.85 -25.39
C ARG A 144 11.51 16.70 -25.91
N HIS A 145 10.31 16.38 -25.43
CA HIS A 145 9.17 17.23 -25.66
C HIS A 145 9.56 18.60 -25.11
N ALA A 146 9.51 19.63 -25.96
CA ALA A 146 9.96 20.97 -25.65
C ALA A 146 9.01 21.67 -24.64
N LEU A 147 9.04 21.13 -23.39
CA LEU A 147 8.55 21.89 -22.26
C LEU A 147 9.68 22.87 -21.87
N ALA A 148 9.34 24.10 -21.62
CA ALA A 148 10.31 25.03 -21.04
C ALA A 148 10.88 24.36 -19.77
N ASP A 149 12.21 24.30 -19.69
CA ASP A 149 12.89 23.58 -18.58
C ASP A 149 12.48 24.11 -17.21
N SER A 150 11.98 25.32 -17.12
CA SER A 150 11.51 25.99 -15.89
C SER A 150 10.00 25.88 -15.63
N ALA A 151 9.19 25.37 -16.57
CA ALA A 151 7.73 25.32 -16.38
C ALA A 151 7.33 24.23 -15.39
N PRO A 152 6.42 24.51 -14.44
CA PRO A 152 5.89 23.50 -13.53
C PRO A 152 5.30 22.30 -14.29
N ARG A 153 5.49 21.11 -13.75
CA ARG A 153 4.95 19.87 -14.31
C ARG A 153 3.49 19.66 -13.94
N ILE A 154 3.13 20.07 -12.73
CA ILE A 154 1.77 20.00 -12.19
C ILE A 154 1.48 21.34 -11.50
N VAL A 155 0.34 21.92 -11.76
CA VAL A 155 -0.22 23.02 -10.96
C VAL A 155 -1.69 22.72 -10.74
N LEU A 156 -2.06 22.52 -9.50
CA LEU A 156 -3.44 22.37 -9.05
C LEU A 156 -3.76 23.51 -8.10
N ASN A 157 -4.78 24.28 -8.41
CA ASN A 157 -5.23 25.39 -7.58
C ASN A 157 -6.60 25.06 -7.00
N ASP A 158 -6.68 25.05 -5.68
CA ASP A 158 -7.92 24.87 -4.93
C ASP A 158 -8.73 23.63 -5.38
N GLY A 159 -8.03 22.51 -5.62
CA GLY A 159 -8.61 21.29 -6.17
C GLY A 159 -9.59 20.63 -5.23
N VAL A 160 -10.77 20.29 -5.75
CA VAL A 160 -11.84 19.57 -5.02
C VAL A 160 -12.32 18.39 -5.84
N LEU A 161 -12.26 17.19 -5.22
CA LEU A 161 -12.82 15.98 -5.81
C LEU A 161 -13.74 15.28 -4.79
N SER A 162 -14.91 14.86 -5.26
CA SER A 162 -15.91 14.22 -4.43
C SER A 162 -16.49 12.99 -5.11
N TYR A 163 -16.82 11.96 -4.33
CA TYR A 163 -17.62 10.82 -4.76
C TYR A 163 -18.87 10.74 -3.88
N ASN A 164 -20.06 10.75 -4.51
CA ASN A 164 -21.34 10.70 -3.80
C ASN A 164 -21.41 11.74 -2.67
N ASP A 165 -21.12 13.00 -2.99
CA ASP A 165 -21.09 14.15 -2.07
C ASP A 165 -20.09 14.02 -0.88
N ARG A 166 -19.19 13.04 -0.92
CA ARG A 166 -18.10 12.93 0.05
C ARG A 166 -16.81 13.46 -0.56
N PRO A 167 -16.22 14.50 0.01
CA PRO A 167 -14.96 15.02 -0.47
C PRO A 167 -13.84 13.99 -0.22
N VAL A 168 -13.05 13.72 -1.25
CA VAL A 168 -11.84 12.86 -1.20
C VAL A 168 -10.60 13.73 -1.29
N ILE A 169 -10.64 14.79 -2.08
CA ILE A 169 -9.66 15.87 -2.10
C ILE A 169 -10.45 17.15 -1.81
N ASN A 170 -9.98 17.94 -0.87
CA ASN A 170 -10.69 19.10 -0.38
C ASN A 170 -9.75 20.31 -0.32
N HIS A 171 -9.96 21.26 -1.25
CA HIS A 171 -9.21 22.52 -1.37
C HIS A 171 -7.68 22.33 -1.40
N LEU A 172 -7.21 21.37 -2.23
CA LEU A 172 -5.79 21.08 -2.39
C LEU A 172 -5.17 22.06 -3.41
N SER A 173 -4.18 22.82 -2.99
CA SER A 173 -3.29 23.55 -3.88
C SER A 173 -1.91 22.89 -3.85
N TRP A 174 -1.39 22.55 -5.04
CA TRP A 174 -0.14 21.81 -5.15
C TRP A 174 0.57 22.12 -6.47
N THR A 175 1.87 22.38 -6.39
CA THR A 175 2.71 22.63 -7.55
C THR A 175 3.91 21.69 -7.50
N VAL A 176 4.22 21.07 -8.64
CA VAL A 176 5.42 20.24 -8.84
C VAL A 176 6.28 20.86 -9.90
N ASN A 177 7.50 21.23 -9.56
CA ASN A 177 8.47 21.82 -10.46
C ASN A 177 9.40 20.76 -11.09
N PRO A 178 10.09 21.10 -12.18
CA PRO A 178 11.10 20.22 -12.76
C PRO A 178 12.18 19.85 -11.75
N GLY A 179 12.55 18.55 -11.70
CA GLY A 179 13.59 18.06 -10.80
C GLY A 179 13.16 17.84 -9.34
N GLU A 180 11.93 18.16 -8.98
CA GLU A 180 11.41 17.82 -7.65
C GLU A 180 11.00 16.35 -7.56
N HIS A 181 11.27 15.73 -6.42
CA HIS A 181 10.87 14.36 -6.09
C HIS A 181 9.87 14.38 -4.93
N TRP A 182 8.68 13.88 -5.17
CA TRP A 182 7.58 13.92 -4.20
C TRP A 182 7.18 12.53 -3.76
N GLN A 183 6.95 12.35 -2.47
CA GLN A 183 6.32 11.17 -1.90
C GLN A 183 4.95 11.56 -1.33
N ILE A 184 3.89 10.88 -1.78
CA ILE A 184 2.53 11.06 -1.27
C ILE A 184 2.23 9.95 -0.28
N VAL A 185 2.10 10.28 0.98
CA VAL A 185 1.82 9.34 2.08
C VAL A 185 0.46 9.62 2.69
N GLY A 186 -0.16 8.61 3.26
CA GLY A 186 -1.46 8.72 3.94
C GLY A 186 -2.11 7.36 4.12
N PRO A 187 -3.13 7.26 4.99
CA PRO A 187 -3.86 6.02 5.24
C PRO A 187 -4.60 5.53 4.00
N ASN A 188 -5.08 4.27 4.04
CA ASN A 188 -5.95 3.75 3.00
C ASN A 188 -7.25 4.57 2.96
N GLY A 189 -7.72 4.88 1.74
CA GLY A 189 -8.88 5.77 1.56
C GLY A 189 -8.59 7.28 1.62
N ALA A 190 -7.36 7.72 1.88
CA ALA A 190 -6.98 9.15 1.91
C ALA A 190 -6.98 9.85 0.54
N GLY A 191 -7.35 9.16 -0.54
CA GLY A 191 -7.42 9.77 -1.87
C GLY A 191 -6.12 9.73 -2.67
N LYS A 192 -5.08 8.98 -2.25
CA LYS A 192 -3.81 8.88 -2.99
C LYS A 192 -3.98 8.44 -4.45
N SER A 193 -4.72 7.35 -4.68
CA SER A 193 -5.02 6.86 -6.04
C SER A 193 -5.91 7.82 -6.83
N THR A 194 -6.80 8.55 -6.15
CA THR A 194 -7.64 9.58 -6.76
C THR A 194 -6.78 10.77 -7.22
N LEU A 195 -5.84 11.21 -6.40
CA LEU A 195 -4.88 12.26 -6.77
C LEU A 195 -4.00 11.78 -7.93
N LEU A 196 -3.53 10.53 -7.90
CA LEU A 196 -2.76 9.96 -8.99
C LEU A 196 -3.56 9.96 -10.29
N SER A 197 -4.81 9.49 -10.30
CA SER A 197 -5.67 9.50 -11.49
C SER A 197 -5.97 10.92 -12.00
N LEU A 198 -6.01 11.91 -11.10
CA LEU A 198 -6.15 13.30 -11.49
C LEU A 198 -4.94 13.80 -12.28
N ILE A 199 -3.73 13.57 -11.79
CA ILE A 199 -2.49 14.04 -12.42
C ILE A 199 -2.08 13.24 -13.66
N THR A 200 -2.53 11.97 -13.78
CA THR A 200 -2.37 11.19 -15.02
C THR A 200 -3.41 11.57 -16.09
N GLY A 201 -4.36 12.43 -15.74
CA GLY A 201 -5.42 12.90 -16.64
C GLY A 201 -6.59 11.92 -16.80
N ASP A 202 -6.61 10.81 -16.05
CA ASP A 202 -7.65 9.77 -16.15
C ASP A 202 -8.92 10.12 -15.36
N HIS A 203 -8.85 11.07 -14.42
CA HIS A 203 -9.99 11.42 -13.58
C HIS A 203 -10.96 12.38 -14.28
N PRO A 204 -12.27 12.04 -14.38
CA PRO A 204 -13.23 12.89 -15.11
C PRO A 204 -13.42 14.28 -14.50
N GLN A 205 -13.32 14.44 -13.18
CA GLN A 205 -13.41 15.74 -12.50
C GLN A 205 -12.13 16.57 -12.68
N GLY A 206 -11.12 16.11 -13.40
CA GLY A 206 -9.97 16.91 -13.79
C GLY A 206 -10.34 18.15 -14.63
N TYR A 207 -11.44 18.05 -15.39
CA TYR A 207 -11.93 19.16 -16.20
C TYR A 207 -12.67 20.25 -15.40
N SER A 208 -13.18 19.94 -14.23
CA SER A 208 -13.88 20.89 -13.34
C SER A 208 -12.95 21.57 -12.34
N ASN A 209 -11.68 21.18 -12.31
CA ASN A 209 -10.66 21.75 -11.43
C ASN A 209 -9.71 22.66 -12.21
N ASP A 210 -9.12 23.64 -11.53
CA ASP A 210 -8.05 24.46 -12.08
C ASP A 210 -6.73 23.68 -12.02
N LEU A 211 -6.59 22.79 -13.01
CA LEU A 211 -5.46 21.88 -13.15
C LEU A 211 -4.69 22.15 -14.42
N THR A 212 -3.42 22.39 -14.30
CA THR A 212 -2.47 22.50 -15.41
C THR A 212 -1.45 21.37 -15.33
N LEU A 213 -1.32 20.61 -16.40
CA LEU A 213 -0.37 19.50 -16.54
C LEU A 213 0.59 19.81 -17.70
N PHE A 214 1.89 19.78 -17.44
CA PHE A 214 2.93 20.05 -18.44
C PHE A 214 2.69 21.35 -19.21
N GLY A 215 2.28 22.41 -18.49
CA GLY A 215 2.02 23.73 -19.08
C GLY A 215 0.70 23.85 -19.84
N ARG A 216 -0.14 22.82 -19.88
CA ARG A 216 -1.46 22.84 -20.53
C ARG A 216 -2.58 22.75 -19.49
N ARG A 217 -3.49 23.71 -19.50
CA ARG A 217 -4.66 23.68 -18.63
C ARG A 217 -5.62 22.60 -19.09
N ARG A 218 -6.17 21.82 -18.16
CA ARG A 218 -7.20 20.81 -18.46
C ARG A 218 -8.46 21.49 -18.99
N GLY A 219 -8.98 20.94 -20.10
CA GLY A 219 -10.16 21.50 -20.79
C GLY A 219 -9.84 22.61 -21.79
N SER A 220 -8.57 22.85 -22.13
CA SER A 220 -8.18 23.81 -23.15
C SER A 220 -8.17 23.26 -24.59
N GLY A 221 -8.72 22.06 -24.81
CA GLY A 221 -8.74 21.37 -26.10
C GLY A 221 -7.64 20.33 -26.28
N GLU A 222 -6.86 20.04 -25.22
CA GLU A 222 -5.87 18.98 -25.19
C GLU A 222 -6.53 17.60 -25.19
N THR A 223 -5.85 16.63 -25.80
CA THR A 223 -6.23 15.21 -25.70
C THR A 223 -5.52 14.57 -24.50
N ILE A 224 -6.06 13.43 -24.04
CA ILE A 224 -5.41 12.65 -22.98
C ILE A 224 -3.99 12.20 -23.40
N TRP A 225 -3.78 11.95 -24.67
CA TRP A 225 -2.49 11.55 -25.22
C TRP A 225 -1.45 12.68 -25.19
N ASP A 226 -1.90 13.94 -25.27
CA ASP A 226 -1.03 15.10 -25.11
C ASP A 226 -0.43 15.21 -23.71
N ILE A 227 -1.08 14.62 -22.72
CA ILE A 227 -0.61 14.52 -21.35
C ILE A 227 0.22 13.26 -21.17
N LYS A 228 -0.33 12.12 -21.57
CA LYS A 228 0.29 10.79 -21.32
C LYS A 228 1.65 10.63 -22.00
N LYS A 229 1.92 11.31 -23.12
CA LYS A 229 3.25 11.30 -23.75
C LYS A 229 4.38 11.87 -22.87
N HIS A 230 4.04 12.63 -21.82
CA HIS A 230 4.99 13.19 -20.87
C HIS A 230 5.13 12.35 -19.59
N ILE A 231 4.37 11.28 -19.44
CA ILE A 231 4.28 10.46 -18.23
C ILE A 231 4.74 9.04 -18.55
N GLY A 232 5.75 8.55 -17.83
CA GLY A 232 6.04 7.12 -17.73
C GLY A 232 5.16 6.51 -16.64
N TYR A 233 4.30 5.54 -17.00
CA TYR A 233 3.36 4.92 -16.08
C TYR A 233 3.16 3.44 -16.43
#